data_9f8e85ba0ae8c8b135c0a963bc4ca748
#
_entry.id   9f8e85ba0ae8c8b135c0a963bc4ca748
#
_cell.length_a   1.000
_cell.length_b   1.000
_cell.length_c   1.000
_cell.angle_alpha   90.00
_cell.angle_beta   90.00
_cell.angle_gamma   90.00
#
_symmetry.space_group_name_H-M   'P 1'
#
loop_
_entity.id
_entity.type
_entity.pdbx_description
1 polymer ?
#
loop_
_entity_poly.entity_id
_entity_poly.type
_entity_poly.pdbx_seq_one_letter_code
_entity_poly.pdbx_strand_id
1 'polypeptide(L)'
;MTVEEWKKVETELSSPFGYVKLKIDGYNVTIETLPDRPLHYVLVVYIDGEFKMKWCIEDCEERRRFCFKRKKSLLTAQDKKKLKRERKAVREEVERQMTIYTYYPIFNSFRTLKSHLMKNNTSIELAEE
;
A
#
# COMPACT_ATOMS: atom_id res chain seq x y z
N MET A 1 -4.60 -16.96 8.29
CA MET A 1 -4.32 -17.90 7.17
C MET A 1 -3.08 -18.73 7.46
N THR A 2 -3.05 -19.94 6.95
CA THR A 2 -1.89 -20.82 7.04
C THR A 2 -0.80 -20.40 6.06
N VAL A 3 0.42 -20.94 6.25
CA VAL A 3 1.54 -20.70 5.32
C VAL A 3 1.19 -21.17 3.91
N GLU A 4 0.50 -22.31 3.79
CA GLU A 4 0.09 -22.87 2.50
C GLU A 4 -0.94 -22.00 1.80
N GLU A 5 -1.89 -21.44 2.56
CA GLU A 5 -2.89 -20.51 2.01
C GLU A 5 -2.23 -19.23 1.51
N TRP A 6 -1.25 -18.69 2.25
CA TRP A 6 -0.49 -17.54 1.80
C TRP A 6 0.31 -17.82 0.52
N LYS A 7 0.90 -19.01 0.41
CA LYS A 7 1.60 -19.42 -0.83
C LYS A 7 0.66 -19.52 -2.01
N LYS A 8 -0.57 -20.00 -1.79
CA LYS A 8 -1.59 -20.05 -2.83
C LYS A 8 -1.95 -18.65 -3.31
N VAL A 9 -2.13 -17.71 -2.38
CA VAL A 9 -2.40 -16.31 -2.71
C VAL A 9 -1.26 -15.70 -3.52
N GLU A 10 -0.02 -15.92 -3.10
CA GLU A 10 1.16 -15.43 -3.80
C GLU A 10 1.23 -15.98 -5.23
N THR A 11 0.96 -17.27 -5.41
CA THR A 11 0.95 -17.91 -6.73
C THR A 11 -0.10 -17.31 -7.65
N GLU A 12 -1.32 -17.10 -7.14
CA GLU A 12 -2.39 -16.49 -7.92
C GLU A 12 -2.06 -15.04 -8.32
N LEU A 13 -1.42 -14.30 -7.43
CA LEU A 13 -1.06 -12.89 -7.68
C LEU A 13 0.24 -12.72 -8.48
N SER A 14 0.97 -13.80 -8.74
CA SER A 14 2.19 -13.74 -9.55
C SER A 14 1.90 -13.64 -11.05
N SER A 15 0.69 -13.94 -11.48
CA SER A 15 0.27 -13.83 -12.86
C SER A 15 -0.31 -12.46 -13.17
N PRO A 16 -0.04 -11.87 -14.36
CA PRO A 16 -0.71 -10.63 -14.78
C PRO A 16 -2.23 -10.81 -14.75
N PHE A 17 -2.92 -9.83 -14.18
CA PHE A 17 -4.38 -9.85 -14.00
C PHE A 17 -4.90 -10.99 -13.12
N GLY A 18 -4.00 -11.65 -12.38
CA GLY A 18 -4.40 -12.60 -11.35
C GLY A 18 -5.12 -11.89 -10.22
N TYR A 19 -6.06 -12.57 -9.59
CA TYR A 19 -6.79 -11.99 -8.46
C TYR A 19 -7.08 -13.05 -7.40
N VAL A 20 -7.29 -12.57 -6.17
CA VAL A 20 -7.74 -13.40 -5.06
C VAL A 20 -8.81 -12.64 -4.27
N LYS A 21 -9.71 -13.40 -3.67
CA LYS A 21 -10.73 -12.86 -2.78
C LYS A 21 -10.46 -13.31 -1.35
N LEU A 22 -10.45 -12.36 -0.45
CA LEU A 22 -10.20 -12.59 0.97
C LEU A 22 -11.33 -12.00 1.79
N LYS A 23 -11.53 -12.56 2.97
CA LYS A 23 -12.38 -11.97 3.99
C LYS A 23 -11.48 -11.52 5.13
N ILE A 24 -11.42 -10.22 5.36
CA ILE A 24 -10.53 -9.61 6.36
C ILE A 24 -11.38 -8.80 7.34
N ASP A 25 -11.45 -9.25 8.58
CA ASP A 25 -12.21 -8.58 9.66
C ASP A 25 -13.62 -8.14 9.23
N GLY A 26 -14.32 -8.99 8.45
CA GLY A 26 -15.66 -8.71 7.97
C GLY A 26 -15.75 -7.99 6.64
N TYR A 27 -14.63 -7.48 6.12
CA TYR A 27 -14.59 -6.84 4.80
C TYR A 27 -14.41 -7.89 3.70
N ASN A 28 -15.12 -7.70 2.59
CA ASN A 28 -14.91 -8.49 1.38
C ASN A 28 -13.81 -7.82 0.56
N VAL A 29 -12.64 -8.42 0.53
CA VAL A 29 -11.45 -7.82 -0.08
C VAL A 29 -11.06 -8.60 -1.32
N THR A 30 -10.82 -7.88 -2.42
CA THR A 30 -10.28 -8.44 -3.66
C THR A 30 -8.94 -7.80 -3.92
N ILE A 31 -7.93 -8.61 -4.21
CA ILE A 31 -6.59 -8.15 -4.56
C ILE A 31 -6.34 -8.58 -5.99
N GLU A 32 -5.93 -7.65 -6.83
CA GLU A 32 -5.68 -7.90 -8.26
C GLU A 32 -4.31 -7.38 -8.66
N THR A 33 -3.62 -8.15 -9.51
CA THR A 33 -2.33 -7.75 -10.09
C THR A 33 -2.58 -7.01 -11.39
N LEU A 34 -2.25 -5.71 -11.40
CA LEU A 34 -2.46 -4.84 -12.55
C LEU A 34 -1.16 -4.19 -13.02
N PRO A 35 -1.04 -3.91 -14.33
CA PRO A 35 0.12 -3.18 -14.83
C PRO A 35 0.04 -1.71 -14.41
N ASP A 36 1.15 -1.19 -13.92
CA ASP A 36 1.33 0.21 -13.56
C ASP A 36 2.00 0.95 -14.73
N ARG A 37 2.97 0.27 -15.36
CA ARG A 37 3.70 0.71 -16.54
C ARG A 37 4.25 -0.54 -17.26
N PRO A 38 4.79 -0.43 -18.46
CA PRO A 38 5.30 -1.60 -19.18
C PRO A 38 6.24 -2.45 -18.32
N LEU A 39 5.97 -3.74 -18.25
CA LEU A 39 6.72 -4.74 -17.49
C LEU A 39 6.80 -4.50 -15.99
N HIS A 40 5.94 -3.63 -15.46
CA HIS A 40 5.86 -3.35 -14.02
C HIS A 40 4.43 -3.54 -13.54
N TYR A 41 4.24 -4.43 -12.55
CA TYR A 41 2.94 -4.77 -12.00
C TYR A 41 2.83 -4.37 -10.54
N VAL A 42 1.63 -3.99 -10.13
CA VAL A 42 1.32 -3.64 -8.74
C VAL A 42 0.13 -4.45 -8.26
N LEU A 43 0.00 -4.57 -6.96
CA LEU A 43 -1.13 -5.24 -6.32
C LEU A 43 -2.11 -4.19 -5.83
N VAL A 44 -3.34 -4.23 -6.31
CA VAL A 44 -4.40 -3.27 -5.96
C VAL A 44 -5.42 -3.95 -5.08
N VAL A 45 -5.80 -3.30 -4.00
CA VAL A 45 -6.77 -3.81 -3.03
C VAL A 45 -8.12 -3.10 -3.24
N TYR A 46 -9.18 -3.89 -3.42
CA TYR A 46 -10.55 -3.40 -3.52
C TYR A 46 -11.35 -3.90 -2.33
N ILE A 47 -12.22 -3.06 -1.80
CA ILE A 47 -13.14 -3.42 -0.72
C ILE A 47 -14.55 -3.41 -1.29
N ASP A 48 -15.26 -4.52 -1.18
CA ASP A 48 -16.60 -4.71 -1.77
C ASP A 48 -16.61 -4.37 -3.27
N GLY A 49 -15.51 -4.68 -3.97
CA GLY A 49 -15.34 -4.42 -5.39
C GLY A 49 -15.07 -2.96 -5.76
N GLU A 50 -14.87 -2.08 -4.78
CA GLU A 50 -14.71 -0.65 -5.00
C GLU A 50 -13.35 -0.13 -4.54
N PHE A 51 -12.88 0.90 -5.24
CA PHE A 51 -11.76 1.74 -4.86
C PHE A 51 -12.30 3.14 -4.59
N LYS A 52 -12.25 3.59 -3.34
CA LYS A 52 -12.78 4.91 -2.98
C LYS A 52 -11.67 5.93 -2.79
N MET A 53 -11.76 7.06 -3.48
CA MET A 53 -10.82 8.18 -3.32
C MET A 53 -10.80 8.73 -1.89
N LYS A 54 -11.88 8.54 -1.16
CA LYS A 54 -11.98 8.91 0.26
C LYS A 54 -10.82 8.35 1.08
N TRP A 55 -10.39 7.13 0.79
CA TRP A 55 -9.28 6.48 1.51
C TRP A 55 -7.95 7.21 1.34
N CYS A 56 -7.78 7.89 0.21
CA CYS A 56 -6.56 8.65 -0.09
C CYS A 56 -6.57 10.04 0.54
N ILE A 57 -7.75 10.58 0.85
CA ILE A 57 -7.94 11.96 1.28
C ILE A 57 -8.17 12.06 2.79
N GLU A 58 -8.98 11.17 3.35
CA GLU A 58 -9.38 11.20 4.76
C GLU A 58 -8.86 10.02 5.54
N ASP A 59 -8.54 10.24 6.81
CA ASP A 59 -8.21 9.16 7.73
C ASP A 59 -9.49 8.40 8.08
N CYS A 60 -9.48 7.10 7.84
CA CYS A 60 -10.59 6.21 8.13
C CYS A 60 -10.05 4.80 8.42
N GLU A 61 -10.92 3.93 8.91
CA GLU A 61 -10.52 2.56 9.24
C GLU A 61 -10.01 1.79 8.02
N GLU A 62 -10.69 1.92 6.87
CA GLU A 62 -10.30 1.26 5.62
C GLU A 62 -8.91 1.71 5.16
N ARG A 63 -8.60 2.99 5.30
CA ARG A 63 -7.27 3.53 4.99
C ARG A 63 -6.19 2.85 5.83
N ARG A 64 -6.39 2.72 7.11
CA ARG A 64 -5.41 2.12 8.02
C ARG A 64 -5.20 0.64 7.74
N ARG A 65 -6.26 -0.06 7.39
CA ARG A 65 -6.25 -1.51 7.16
C ARG A 65 -5.68 -1.90 5.80
N PHE A 66 -5.96 -1.11 4.76
CA PHE A 66 -5.76 -1.55 3.37
C PHE A 66 -4.92 -0.62 2.51
N CYS A 67 -4.59 0.56 2.96
CA CYS A 67 -3.78 1.50 2.18
C CYS A 67 -2.34 1.54 2.65
N PHE A 68 -1.43 1.54 1.69
CA PHE A 68 0.00 1.64 1.96
C PHE A 68 0.39 3.11 2.09
N LYS A 69 1.05 3.46 3.19
CA LYS A 69 1.54 4.81 3.46
C LYS A 69 2.89 5.00 2.80
N ARG A 70 3.00 6.01 1.95
CA ARG A 70 4.26 6.38 1.31
C ARG A 70 4.67 7.78 1.72
N LYS A 71 5.96 7.92 2.02
CA LYS A 71 6.57 9.20 2.31
C LYS A 71 7.07 9.81 1.00
N LYS A 72 6.73 11.07 0.75
CA LYS A 72 7.18 11.79 -0.42
C LYS A 72 7.75 13.14 -0.01
N SER A 73 8.97 13.45 -0.49
CA SER A 73 9.57 14.76 -0.30
C SER A 73 9.15 15.70 -1.44
N LEU A 74 8.76 16.91 -1.10
CA LEU A 74 8.47 17.96 -2.07
C LEU A 74 9.73 18.72 -2.49
N LEU A 75 10.87 18.41 -1.88
CA LEU A 75 12.16 19.05 -2.20
C LEU A 75 12.69 18.55 -3.55
N THR A 76 13.14 19.48 -4.39
CA THR A 76 13.84 19.16 -5.64
C THR A 76 15.29 18.75 -5.31
N ALA A 77 16.00 18.21 -6.32
CA ALA A 77 17.42 17.86 -6.15
C ALA A 77 18.26 19.10 -5.81
N GLN A 78 17.93 20.26 -6.40
CA GLN A 78 18.62 21.52 -6.09
C GLN A 78 18.34 21.99 -4.66
N ASP A 79 17.09 21.88 -4.21
CA ASP A 79 16.72 22.21 -2.85
C ASP A 79 17.47 21.36 -1.83
N LYS A 80 17.62 20.07 -2.11
CA LYS A 80 18.38 19.15 -1.25
C LYS A 80 19.85 19.53 -1.19
N LYS A 81 20.46 19.95 -2.30
CA LYS A 81 21.85 20.44 -2.33
C LYS A 81 22.04 21.68 -1.49
N LYS A 82 21.14 22.64 -1.61
CA LYS A 82 21.19 23.88 -0.82
C LYS A 82 21.01 23.57 0.66
N LEU A 83 20.11 22.65 0.98
CA LEU A 83 19.79 22.28 2.35
C LEU A 83 20.97 21.60 3.06
N LYS A 84 21.83 20.87 2.34
CA LYS A 84 23.01 20.26 2.91
C LYS A 84 23.97 21.24 3.57
N ARG A 85 23.93 22.51 3.17
CA ARG A 85 24.78 23.58 3.70
C ARG A 85 24.23 24.18 4.98
N GLU A 86 23.00 23.87 5.34
CA GLU A 86 22.35 24.39 6.51
C GLU A 86 22.66 23.59 7.77
N ARG A 87 22.39 24.15 8.92
CA ARG A 87 22.52 23.48 10.22
C ARG A 87 21.54 22.30 10.27
N LYS A 88 21.90 21.27 11.03
CA LYS A 88 21.08 20.07 11.20
C LYS A 88 19.63 20.40 11.62
N ALA A 89 19.45 21.31 12.57
CA ALA A 89 18.12 21.70 13.04
C ALA A 89 17.27 22.31 11.94
N VAL A 90 17.85 23.16 11.09
CA VAL A 90 17.17 23.80 9.96
C VAL A 90 16.82 22.75 8.90
N ARG A 91 17.76 21.85 8.58
CA ARG A 91 17.52 20.77 7.64
C ARG A 91 16.36 19.87 8.05
N GLU A 92 16.34 19.45 9.29
CA GLU A 92 15.29 18.59 9.83
C GLU A 92 13.93 19.28 9.80
N GLU A 93 13.89 20.56 10.13
CA GLU A 93 12.65 21.34 10.11
C GLU A 93 12.11 21.49 8.67
N VAL A 94 12.96 21.83 7.70
CA VAL A 94 12.57 21.98 6.31
C VAL A 94 12.12 20.64 5.73
N GLU A 95 12.84 19.58 6.00
CA GLU A 95 12.48 18.23 5.54
C GLU A 95 11.12 17.81 6.10
N ARG A 96 10.87 18.11 7.38
CA ARG A 96 9.58 17.82 8.02
C ARG A 96 8.44 18.57 7.36
N GLN A 97 8.60 19.88 7.10
CA GLN A 97 7.58 20.71 6.48
C GLN A 97 7.34 20.36 5.02
N MET A 98 8.38 19.90 4.32
CA MET A 98 8.33 19.56 2.89
C MET A 98 8.11 18.07 2.63
N THR A 99 7.73 17.32 3.64
CA THR A 99 7.40 15.90 3.51
C THR A 99 5.90 15.71 3.59
N ILE A 100 5.35 14.99 2.61
CA ILE A 100 3.95 14.59 2.61
C ILE A 100 3.85 13.08 2.63
N TYR A 101 2.68 12.61 3.05
CA TYR A 101 2.37 11.17 3.04
C TYR A 101 1.18 10.94 2.13
N THR A 102 1.29 9.89 1.32
CA THR A 102 0.20 9.45 0.45
C THR A 102 -0.28 8.08 0.88
N TYR A 103 -1.58 7.83 0.70
CA TYR A 103 -2.21 6.58 1.11
C TYR A 103 -3.01 6.03 -0.07
N TYR A 104 -2.56 4.90 -0.62
CA TYR A 104 -3.23 4.22 -1.71
C TYR A 104 -3.34 2.74 -1.40
N PRO A 105 -4.43 2.07 -1.77
CA PRO A 105 -4.55 0.63 -1.63
C PRO A 105 -3.78 -0.09 -2.74
N ILE A 106 -2.54 0.31 -2.95
CA ILE A 106 -1.65 -0.19 -4.00
C ILE A 106 -0.31 -0.58 -3.38
N PHE A 107 0.13 -1.80 -3.66
CA PHE A 107 1.37 -2.36 -3.12
C PHE A 107 2.28 -2.82 -4.25
N ASN A 108 3.59 -2.58 -4.12
CA ASN A 108 4.57 -2.94 -5.13
C ASN A 108 5.02 -4.40 -5.04
N SER A 109 4.82 -5.07 -3.91
CA SER A 109 5.23 -6.45 -3.74
C SER A 109 4.25 -7.20 -2.85
N PHE A 110 4.20 -8.51 -3.05
CA PHE A 110 3.40 -9.40 -2.20
C PHE A 110 3.88 -9.38 -0.74
N ARG A 111 5.17 -9.33 -0.52
CA ARG A 111 5.75 -9.28 0.82
C ARG A 111 5.26 -8.07 1.60
N THR A 112 5.27 -6.90 0.98
CA THR A 112 4.80 -5.66 1.59
C THR A 112 3.29 -5.72 1.88
N LEU A 113 2.51 -6.23 0.92
CA LEU A 113 1.07 -6.42 1.08
C LEU A 113 0.75 -7.34 2.25
N LYS A 114 1.35 -8.51 2.28
CA LYS A 114 1.14 -9.49 3.34
C LYS A 114 1.48 -8.92 4.72
N SER A 115 2.64 -8.27 4.83
CA SER A 115 3.10 -7.66 6.08
C SER A 115 2.12 -6.59 6.57
N HIS A 116 1.66 -5.74 5.66
CA HIS A 116 0.70 -4.67 6.00
C HIS A 116 -0.64 -5.24 6.47
N LEU A 117 -1.17 -6.23 5.75
CA LEU A 117 -2.44 -6.85 6.11
C LEU A 117 -2.37 -7.57 7.46
N MET A 118 -1.28 -8.28 7.72
CA MET A 118 -1.10 -8.99 8.99
C MET A 118 -0.91 -8.05 10.16
N LYS A 119 -0.25 -6.91 9.95
CA LYS A 119 0.01 -5.92 10.99
C LYS A 119 -1.26 -5.15 11.38
N ASN A 120 -2.11 -4.84 10.41
CA ASN A 120 -3.24 -3.92 10.58
C ASN A 120 -4.60 -4.60 10.68
N ASN A 121 -4.65 -5.92 10.61
CA ASN A 121 -5.89 -6.68 10.68
C ASN A 121 -5.73 -7.89 11.59
N THR A 122 -6.84 -8.35 12.16
CA THR A 122 -6.84 -9.47 13.10
C THR A 122 -7.15 -10.80 12.42
N SER A 123 -8.19 -10.85 11.61
CA SER A 123 -8.66 -12.07 10.95
C SER A 123 -8.55 -11.95 9.44
N ILE A 124 -7.81 -12.86 8.83
CA ILE A 124 -7.62 -12.92 7.38
C ILE A 124 -7.93 -14.34 6.93
N GLU A 125 -8.91 -14.49 6.07
CA GLU A 125 -9.36 -15.79 5.55
C GLU A 125 -9.51 -15.75 4.04
N LEU A 126 -9.27 -16.90 3.38
CA LEU A 126 -9.60 -17.05 1.97
C LEU A 126 -11.12 -17.04 1.83
N ALA A 127 -11.63 -16.22 0.93
CA ALA A 127 -13.05 -16.22 0.60
C ALA A 127 -13.32 -17.29 -0.45
N GLU A 128 -14.39 -18.05 -0.26
CA GLU A 128 -14.86 -18.99 -1.28
C GLU A 128 -15.61 -18.23 -2.37
N GLU A 129 -15.39 -18.65 -3.59
CA GLU A 129 -16.10 -18.11 -4.74
C GLU A 129 -17.54 -18.61 -4.82
#